data_4b63589e4d49713cd6c92cd9ed00b767
#
_entry.id   4b63589e4d49713cd6c92cd9ed00b767
#
_cell.length_a   1.000
_cell.length_b   1.000
_cell.length_c   1.000
_cell.angle_alpha   90.00
_cell.angle_beta   90.00
_cell.angle_gamma   90.00
#
_symmetry.space_group_name_H-M   'P 1'
#
loop_
_entity.id
_entity.type
_entity.pdbx_description
1 polymer ?
#
loop_
_entity_poly.entity_id
_entity_poly.type
_entity_poly.pdbx_seq_one_letter_code
_entity_poly.pdbx_strand_id
1 'polypeptide(L)'
;MRYAAIKENDIANGPGVNVSFWVQGCKNHCKDCQNSETWSFTGGKEFTKDTLNSLFKALKANGINRNLSILGGEPLCPENIPITKYIIQQVKEKYPETKIYLWSGYYYDELVKNKEIKEEIFPYLDILVDGPYINSQRDITLKWRGSRNQNIIYLKK
;
A
#
# COMPACT_ATOMS: atom_id res chain seq x y z
N MET A 1 -2.67 -7.04 -14.61
CA MET A 1 -2.24 -6.41 -13.35
C MET A 1 -1.22 -7.31 -12.65
N ARG A 2 -0.18 -6.74 -12.09
CA ARG A 2 0.92 -7.51 -11.48
C ARG A 2 1.17 -7.04 -10.04
N TYR A 3 1.72 -7.95 -9.23
CA TYR A 3 2.06 -7.64 -7.84
C TYR A 3 3.40 -8.29 -7.47
N ALA A 4 4.06 -7.78 -6.43
CA ALA A 4 5.36 -8.30 -6.00
C ALA A 4 5.22 -9.40 -4.96
N ALA A 5 4.43 -9.18 -3.92
CA ALA A 5 4.31 -10.12 -2.81
C ALA A 5 3.05 -9.87 -1.98
N ILE A 6 2.66 -10.89 -1.22
CA ILE A 6 1.68 -10.80 -0.13
C ILE A 6 2.34 -11.38 1.11
N LYS A 7 2.39 -10.61 2.20
CA LYS A 7 2.94 -11.05 3.48
C LYS A 7 1.83 -11.13 4.52
N GLU A 8 1.63 -12.30 5.10
CA GLU A 8 0.47 -12.59 5.93
C GLU A 8 0.50 -11.94 7.31
N ASN A 9 1.66 -11.88 7.94
CA ASN A 9 1.80 -11.35 9.30
C ASN A 9 2.80 -10.21 9.33
N ASP A 10 2.41 -9.05 8.84
CA ASP A 10 3.26 -7.87 8.81
C ASP A 10 2.94 -6.98 10.01
N ILE A 11 3.89 -6.78 10.90
CA ILE A 11 3.77 -5.91 12.06
C ILE A 11 4.57 -4.61 11.90
N ALA A 12 5.35 -4.48 10.82
CA ALA A 12 6.21 -3.33 10.58
C ALA A 12 5.52 -2.22 9.79
N ASN A 13 4.52 -2.56 8.98
CA ASN A 13 3.86 -1.64 8.07
C ASN A 13 2.42 -1.39 8.52
N GLY A 14 2.25 -0.44 9.43
CA GLY A 14 0.97 -0.03 9.97
C GLY A 14 0.67 -0.61 11.35
N PRO A 15 -0.39 -0.11 12.00
CA PRO A 15 -0.78 -0.56 13.33
C PRO A 15 -1.25 -2.00 13.36
N GLY A 16 -0.88 -2.72 14.41
CA GLY A 16 -1.35 -4.08 14.66
C GLY A 16 -0.73 -5.12 13.75
N VAL A 17 -1.46 -6.20 13.50
CA VAL A 17 -1.05 -7.28 12.60
C VAL A 17 -1.77 -7.10 11.27
N ASN A 18 -1.01 -7.06 10.18
CA ASN A 18 -1.54 -6.74 8.86
C ASN A 18 -1.16 -7.80 7.83
N VAL A 19 -1.96 -7.89 6.78
CA VAL A 19 -1.52 -8.47 5.52
C VAL A 19 -0.98 -7.32 4.69
N SER A 20 0.27 -7.43 4.25
CA SER A 20 0.83 -6.42 3.35
C SER A 20 0.77 -6.92 1.90
N PHE A 21 0.20 -6.09 1.03
CA PHE A 21 0.13 -6.32 -0.41
C PHE A 21 1.10 -5.38 -1.10
N TRP A 22 2.06 -5.95 -1.82
CA TRP A 22 3.14 -5.23 -2.47
C TRP A 22 2.87 -5.13 -3.96
N VAL A 23 2.54 -3.93 -4.43
CA VAL A 23 2.33 -3.71 -5.86
C VAL A 23 3.66 -3.77 -6.61
N GLN A 24 3.60 -4.09 -7.90
CA GLN A 24 4.76 -4.14 -8.78
C GLN A 24 4.73 -2.94 -9.71
N GLY A 25 5.84 -2.22 -9.78
CA GLY A 25 6.02 -1.05 -10.63
C GLY A 25 6.12 0.24 -9.83
N CYS A 26 7.15 1.01 -10.09
CA CYS A 26 7.37 2.31 -9.48
C CYS A 26 8.19 3.20 -10.42
N LYS A 27 7.71 4.40 -10.70
CA LYS A 27 8.42 5.39 -11.52
C LYS A 27 9.35 6.28 -10.70
N ASN A 28 9.20 6.29 -9.38
CA ASN A 28 9.96 7.20 -8.51
C ASN A 28 11.43 6.83 -8.43
N HIS A 29 11.77 5.53 -8.44
CA HIS A 29 13.14 5.02 -8.38
C HIS A 29 14.01 5.77 -7.36
N CYS A 30 13.52 5.89 -6.13
CA CYS A 30 14.22 6.60 -5.07
C CYS A 30 15.60 6.00 -4.84
N LYS A 31 16.63 6.85 -4.72
CA LYS A 31 17.97 6.40 -4.43
C LYS A 31 17.98 5.61 -3.11
N ASP A 32 18.63 4.45 -3.11
CA ASP A 32 18.73 3.55 -1.96
C ASP A 32 17.37 3.04 -1.45
N CYS A 33 16.36 2.97 -2.32
CA CYS A 33 15.06 2.41 -1.99
C CYS A 33 15.20 0.95 -1.53
N GLN A 34 14.54 0.61 -0.42
CA GLN A 34 14.56 -0.74 0.15
C GLN A 34 13.78 -1.75 -0.69
N ASN A 35 12.94 -1.29 -1.61
CA ASN A 35 12.06 -2.13 -2.42
C ASN A 35 12.33 -1.99 -3.93
N SER A 36 13.61 -1.82 -4.31
CA SER A 36 13.99 -1.61 -5.71
C SER A 36 13.58 -2.76 -6.64
N GLU A 37 13.42 -3.97 -6.10
CA GLU A 37 12.90 -5.12 -6.86
C GLU A 37 11.47 -4.92 -7.33
N THR A 38 10.74 -3.96 -6.78
CA THR A 38 9.35 -3.64 -7.18
C THR A 38 9.27 -2.55 -8.26
N TRP A 39 10.39 -2.05 -8.78
CA TRP A 39 10.37 -0.93 -9.74
C TRP A 39 9.87 -1.32 -11.12
N SER A 40 10.17 -2.54 -11.59
CA SER A 40 9.80 -2.98 -12.93
C SER A 40 8.30 -3.25 -13.05
N PHE A 41 7.65 -2.65 -14.05
CA PHE A 41 6.22 -2.89 -14.31
C PHE A 41 5.96 -4.27 -14.94
N THR A 42 7.01 -4.95 -15.39
CA THR A 42 6.91 -6.30 -15.98
C THR A 42 7.36 -7.39 -15.04
N GLY A 43 7.89 -7.03 -13.87
CA GLY A 43 8.32 -7.98 -12.85
C GLY A 43 7.17 -8.53 -12.01
N GLY A 44 7.54 -9.26 -10.97
CA GLY A 44 6.57 -9.79 -10.02
C GLY A 44 5.73 -10.92 -10.61
N LYS A 45 4.51 -11.05 -10.09
CA LYS A 45 3.55 -12.10 -10.46
C LYS A 45 2.29 -11.49 -11.03
N GLU A 46 1.60 -12.24 -11.90
CA GLU A 46 0.31 -11.82 -12.41
C GLU A 46 -0.75 -11.90 -11.31
N PHE A 47 -1.57 -10.85 -11.18
CA PHE A 47 -2.69 -10.83 -10.24
C PHE A 47 -3.89 -11.52 -10.87
N THR A 48 -4.36 -12.60 -10.24
CA THR A 48 -5.49 -13.39 -10.71
C THR A 48 -6.58 -13.45 -9.64
N LYS A 49 -7.71 -14.06 -9.99
CA LYS A 49 -8.78 -14.32 -9.02
C LYS A 49 -8.29 -15.18 -7.85
N ASP A 50 -7.40 -16.13 -8.12
CA ASP A 50 -6.79 -16.95 -7.06
C ASP A 50 -5.95 -16.11 -6.12
N THR A 51 -5.27 -15.09 -6.64
CA THR A 51 -4.51 -14.13 -5.83
C THR A 51 -5.44 -13.37 -4.90
N LEU A 52 -6.58 -12.91 -5.39
CA LEU A 52 -7.58 -12.22 -4.57
C LEU A 52 -8.11 -13.14 -3.47
N ASN A 53 -8.43 -14.39 -3.80
CA ASN A 53 -8.88 -15.38 -2.81
C ASN A 53 -7.82 -15.65 -1.75
N SER A 54 -6.55 -15.72 -2.13
CA SER A 54 -5.44 -15.88 -1.19
C SER A 54 -5.34 -14.67 -0.25
N LEU A 55 -5.55 -13.47 -0.77
CA LEU A 55 -5.56 -12.24 0.05
C LEU A 55 -6.70 -12.29 1.08
N PHE A 56 -7.90 -12.69 0.68
CA PHE A 56 -9.03 -12.83 1.59
C PHE A 56 -8.76 -13.86 2.69
N LYS A 57 -8.19 -15.01 2.35
CA LYS A 57 -7.82 -16.05 3.32
C LYS A 57 -6.78 -15.53 4.31
N ALA A 58 -5.77 -14.82 3.81
CA ALA A 58 -4.72 -14.26 4.66
C ALA A 58 -5.28 -13.26 5.68
N LEU A 59 -6.23 -12.44 5.29
CA LEU A 59 -6.84 -11.44 6.17
C LEU A 59 -7.55 -12.08 7.38
N LYS A 60 -8.06 -13.29 7.25
CA LYS A 60 -8.81 -13.98 8.31
C LYS A 60 -8.14 -15.26 8.81
N ALA A 61 -6.89 -15.51 8.42
CA ALA A 61 -6.19 -16.74 8.78
C ALA A 61 -6.11 -16.93 10.31
N ASN A 62 -6.33 -18.16 10.75
CA ASN A 62 -6.26 -18.55 12.16
C ASN A 62 -7.22 -17.77 13.09
N GLY A 63 -8.32 -17.24 12.53
CA GLY A 63 -9.30 -16.47 13.30
C GLY A 63 -8.83 -15.08 13.71
N ILE A 64 -7.71 -14.61 13.18
CA ILE A 64 -7.18 -13.27 13.45
C ILE A 64 -7.72 -12.29 12.43
N ASN A 65 -8.31 -11.18 12.89
CA ASN A 65 -8.76 -10.10 12.02
C ASN A 65 -7.59 -9.16 11.72
N ARG A 66 -6.98 -9.36 10.55
CA ARG A 66 -5.87 -8.52 10.09
C ARG A 66 -6.38 -7.37 9.27
N ASN A 67 -5.64 -6.27 9.28
CA ASN A 67 -5.91 -5.14 8.38
C ASN A 67 -5.01 -5.22 7.15
N LEU A 68 -5.27 -4.39 6.15
CA LEU A 68 -4.57 -4.43 4.88
C LEU A 68 -3.62 -3.25 4.75
N SER A 69 -2.36 -3.53 4.45
CA SER A 69 -1.36 -2.53 4.11
C SER A 69 -1.00 -2.67 2.64
N ILE A 70 -1.10 -1.59 1.88
CA ILE A 70 -0.78 -1.55 0.45
C ILE A 70 0.47 -0.72 0.25
N LEU A 71 1.51 -1.36 -0.26
CA LEU A 71 2.82 -0.71 -0.46
C LEU A 71 3.59 -1.42 -1.59
N GLY A 72 4.89 -1.31 -1.61
CA GLY A 72 5.76 -1.99 -2.57
C GLY A 72 6.41 -1.03 -3.53
N GLY A 73 6.08 -1.11 -4.84
CA GLY A 73 6.31 -0.09 -5.83
C GLY A 73 5.47 1.15 -5.53
N GLU A 74 4.80 1.69 -6.54
CA GLU A 74 3.96 2.88 -6.32
C GLU A 74 2.48 2.52 -6.52
N PRO A 75 1.69 2.38 -5.44
CA PRO A 75 0.26 2.04 -5.56
C PRO A 75 -0.58 3.08 -6.30
N LEU A 76 -0.16 4.34 -6.28
CA LEU A 76 -0.96 5.46 -6.82
C LEU A 76 -0.42 6.06 -8.10
N CYS A 77 0.55 5.42 -8.77
CA CYS A 77 0.91 5.82 -10.12
C CYS A 77 -0.19 5.36 -11.09
N PRO A 78 -0.36 6.04 -12.25
CA PRO A 78 -1.44 5.73 -13.19
C PRO A 78 -1.55 4.24 -13.56
N GLU A 79 -0.42 3.57 -13.73
CA GLU A 79 -0.39 2.15 -14.10
C GLU A 79 -0.93 1.24 -12.99
N ASN A 80 -0.81 1.64 -11.73
CA ASN A 80 -1.20 0.83 -10.57
C ASN A 80 -2.51 1.25 -9.91
N ILE A 81 -3.07 2.41 -10.26
CA ILE A 81 -4.37 2.84 -9.72
C ILE A 81 -5.46 1.78 -9.95
N PRO A 82 -5.57 1.14 -11.13
CA PRO A 82 -6.61 0.14 -11.34
C PRO A 82 -6.55 -1.04 -10.37
N ILE A 83 -5.37 -1.63 -10.15
CA ILE A 83 -5.25 -2.75 -9.22
C ILE A 83 -5.46 -2.31 -7.78
N THR A 84 -4.93 -1.17 -7.40
CA THR A 84 -5.07 -0.61 -6.04
C THR A 84 -6.54 -0.38 -5.72
N LYS A 85 -7.26 0.28 -6.62
CA LYS A 85 -8.69 0.55 -6.47
C LYS A 85 -9.51 -0.74 -6.42
N TYR A 86 -9.21 -1.69 -7.30
CA TYR A 86 -9.89 -2.99 -7.33
C TYR A 86 -9.77 -3.73 -6.01
N ILE A 87 -8.55 -3.83 -5.48
CA ILE A 87 -8.30 -4.53 -4.20
C ILE A 87 -9.04 -3.86 -3.06
N ILE A 88 -8.99 -2.53 -2.98
CA ILE A 88 -9.67 -1.76 -1.94
C ILE A 88 -11.17 -2.04 -1.99
N GLN A 89 -11.77 -1.98 -3.18
CA GLN A 89 -13.19 -2.22 -3.36
C GLN A 89 -13.58 -3.65 -2.96
N GLN A 90 -12.81 -4.64 -3.41
CA GLN A 90 -13.09 -6.04 -3.10
C GLN A 90 -12.98 -6.34 -1.61
N VAL A 91 -11.97 -5.81 -0.94
CA VAL A 91 -11.77 -6.01 0.49
C VAL A 91 -12.88 -5.33 1.29
N LYS A 92 -13.24 -4.11 0.96
CA LYS A 92 -14.31 -3.37 1.68
C LYS A 92 -15.68 -3.99 1.44
N GLU A 93 -15.93 -4.56 0.27
CA GLU A 93 -17.18 -5.25 -0.01
C GLU A 93 -17.32 -6.54 0.81
N LYS A 94 -16.24 -7.32 0.89
CA LYS A 94 -16.25 -8.59 1.62
C LYS A 94 -16.08 -8.42 3.12
N TYR A 95 -15.23 -7.51 3.55
CA TYR A 95 -14.90 -7.25 4.96
C TYR A 95 -14.95 -5.75 5.26
N PRO A 96 -16.15 -5.17 5.42
CA PRO A 96 -16.29 -3.71 5.57
C PRO A 96 -15.53 -3.12 6.76
N GLU A 97 -15.28 -3.90 7.80
CA GLU A 97 -14.58 -3.45 9.02
C GLU A 97 -13.06 -3.46 8.89
N THR A 98 -12.52 -4.04 7.83
CA THR A 98 -11.06 -4.09 7.63
C THR A 98 -10.52 -2.68 7.38
N LYS A 99 -9.53 -2.30 8.18
CA LYS A 99 -8.83 -1.02 7.98
C LYS A 99 -7.81 -1.15 6.85
N ILE A 100 -7.62 -0.08 6.10
CA ILE A 100 -6.70 -0.07 4.97
C ILE A 100 -5.69 1.06 5.14
N TYR A 101 -4.42 0.70 5.03
CA TYR A 101 -3.28 1.60 5.10
C TYR A 101 -2.55 1.57 3.76
N LEU A 102 -2.06 2.74 3.30
CA LEU A 102 -1.41 2.83 2.00
C LEU A 102 -0.17 3.71 2.06
N TRP A 103 0.88 3.28 1.40
CA TRP A 103 2.14 4.02 1.25
C TRP A 103 2.29 4.49 -0.18
N SER A 104 2.57 5.79 -0.35
CA SER A 104 2.83 6.38 -1.66
C SER A 104 4.10 7.23 -1.61
N GLY A 105 4.84 7.22 -2.71
CA GLY A 105 5.97 8.11 -2.88
C GLY A 105 5.58 9.54 -3.27
N TYR A 106 4.31 9.77 -3.61
CA TYR A 106 3.79 11.10 -3.88
C TYR A 106 3.35 11.77 -2.59
N TYR A 107 3.44 13.10 -2.53
CA TYR A 107 2.92 13.84 -1.38
C TYR A 107 1.41 14.02 -1.45
N TYR A 108 0.77 14.12 -0.29
CA TYR A 108 -0.67 14.27 -0.16
C TYR A 108 -1.22 15.44 -1.02
N ASP A 109 -0.52 16.57 -1.01
CA ASP A 109 -0.94 17.75 -1.76
C ASP A 109 -1.00 17.51 -3.27
N GLU A 110 -0.14 16.63 -3.79
CA GLU A 110 -0.19 16.20 -5.18
C GLU A 110 -1.36 15.23 -5.43
N LEU A 111 -1.52 14.28 -4.52
CA LEU A 111 -2.52 13.21 -4.67
C LEU A 111 -3.94 13.74 -4.66
N VAL A 112 -4.24 14.76 -3.83
CA VAL A 112 -5.59 15.33 -3.77
C VAL A 112 -6.01 16.06 -5.04
N LYS A 113 -5.07 16.38 -5.91
CA LYS A 113 -5.37 16.99 -7.22
C LYS A 113 -5.91 15.95 -8.22
N ASN A 114 -5.71 14.67 -7.95
CA ASN A 114 -6.26 13.60 -8.78
C ASN A 114 -7.65 13.23 -8.26
N LYS A 115 -8.67 13.50 -9.05
CA LYS A 115 -10.07 13.29 -8.67
C LYS A 115 -10.37 11.82 -8.36
N GLU A 116 -9.85 10.89 -9.14
CA GLU A 116 -10.07 9.46 -8.93
C GLU A 116 -9.50 9.00 -7.58
N ILE A 117 -8.29 9.42 -7.25
CA ILE A 117 -7.65 9.09 -5.97
C ILE A 117 -8.46 9.70 -4.82
N LYS A 118 -8.80 10.96 -4.93
CA LYS A 118 -9.51 11.69 -3.87
C LYS A 118 -10.91 11.13 -3.61
N GLU A 119 -11.63 10.77 -4.64
CA GLU A 119 -13.03 10.33 -4.52
C GLU A 119 -13.21 8.83 -4.42
N GLU A 120 -12.31 8.04 -5.01
CA GLU A 120 -12.51 6.58 -5.12
C GLU A 120 -11.50 5.76 -4.33
N ILE A 121 -10.44 6.36 -3.80
CA ILE A 121 -9.43 5.67 -2.99
C ILE A 121 -9.38 6.21 -1.57
N PHE A 122 -9.17 7.51 -1.40
CA PHE A 122 -9.01 8.12 -0.08
C PHE A 122 -10.16 7.89 0.89
N PRO A 123 -11.45 7.88 0.46
CA PRO A 123 -12.55 7.63 1.40
C PRO A 123 -12.50 6.26 2.09
N TYR A 124 -11.77 5.30 1.51
CA TYR A 124 -11.65 3.95 2.04
C TYR A 124 -10.37 3.71 2.83
N LEU A 125 -9.47 4.69 2.88
CA LEU A 125 -8.22 4.57 3.61
C LEU A 125 -8.34 5.11 5.03
N ASP A 126 -7.74 4.41 5.97
CA ASP A 126 -7.63 4.87 7.36
C ASP A 126 -6.35 5.69 7.54
N ILE A 127 -5.24 5.23 6.96
CA ILE A 127 -3.95 5.91 7.06
C ILE A 127 -3.29 5.96 5.67
N LEU A 128 -2.73 7.11 5.34
CA LEU A 128 -1.85 7.31 4.19
C LEU A 128 -0.47 7.72 4.72
N VAL A 129 0.57 7.01 4.28
CA VAL A 129 1.95 7.44 4.49
C VAL A 129 2.45 7.99 3.16
N ASP A 130 2.77 9.28 3.12
CA ASP A 130 3.09 9.99 1.90
C ASP A 130 4.56 10.36 1.78
N GLY A 131 4.97 10.69 0.56
CA GLY A 131 6.29 11.22 0.26
C GLY A 131 7.32 10.17 -0.14
N PRO A 132 8.27 10.55 -0.99
CA PRO A 132 9.31 9.63 -1.46
C PRO A 132 10.30 9.32 -0.33
N TYR A 133 10.95 8.15 -0.44
CA TYR A 133 12.06 7.83 0.44
C TYR A 133 13.27 8.71 0.09
N ILE A 134 13.78 9.44 1.07
CA ILE A 134 14.97 10.30 0.93
C ILE A 134 16.04 9.77 1.88
N ASN A 135 17.11 9.19 1.32
CA ASN A 135 18.15 8.53 2.11
C ASN A 135 18.85 9.47 3.12
N SER A 136 19.05 10.74 2.77
CA SER A 136 19.65 11.72 3.67
C SER A 136 18.78 12.03 4.90
N GLN A 137 17.51 11.68 4.86
CA GLN A 137 16.56 11.83 5.97
C GLN A 137 16.15 10.50 6.59
N ARG A 138 16.88 9.42 6.26
CA ARG A 138 16.64 8.09 6.81
C ARG A 138 16.75 8.13 8.34
N ASP A 139 15.76 7.48 8.99
CA ASP A 139 15.72 7.38 10.45
C ASP A 139 15.03 6.07 10.81
N ILE A 140 15.80 5.09 11.29
CA ILE A 140 15.29 3.76 11.63
C ILE A 140 14.39 3.75 12.86
N THR A 141 14.35 4.85 13.62
CA THR A 141 13.49 4.98 14.80
C THR A 141 12.08 5.41 14.45
N LEU A 142 11.84 5.80 13.18
CA LEU A 142 10.53 6.24 12.74
C LEU A 142 9.54 5.09 12.64
N LYS A 143 8.32 5.35 13.06
CA LYS A 143 7.22 4.42 12.99
C LYS A 143 6.65 4.40 11.56
N TRP A 144 6.57 3.21 10.96
CA TRP A 144 5.92 2.91 9.68
C TRP A 144 6.46 3.64 8.44
N ARG A 145 7.57 4.33 8.54
CA ARG A 145 8.18 5.04 7.41
C ARG A 145 9.69 5.03 7.49
N GLY A 146 10.35 5.30 6.37
CA GLY A 146 11.80 5.18 6.27
C GLY A 146 12.56 6.48 6.40
N SER A 147 11.95 7.64 6.13
CA SER A 147 12.62 8.93 6.17
C SER A 147 11.72 10.01 6.77
N ARG A 148 12.37 11.04 7.35
CA ARG A 148 11.67 12.08 8.12
C ARG A 148 10.74 12.96 7.29
N ASN A 149 10.96 13.06 5.98
CA ASN A 149 10.09 13.84 5.08
C ASN A 149 8.73 13.18 4.85
N GLN A 150 8.62 11.88 5.11
CA GLN A 150 7.36 11.16 4.95
C GLN A 150 6.43 11.44 6.12
N ASN A 151 5.14 11.57 5.83
CA ASN A 151 4.13 11.90 6.83
C ASN A 151 3.13 10.77 7.02
N ILE A 152 2.70 10.58 8.26
CA ILE A 152 1.60 9.65 8.57
C ILE A 152 0.33 10.50 8.64
N ILE A 153 -0.59 10.26 7.71
CA ILE A 153 -1.82 11.04 7.58
C ILE A 153 -3.01 10.16 7.95
N TYR A 154 -3.73 10.52 8.99
CA TYR A 154 -4.93 9.81 9.43
C TYR A 154 -6.12 10.39 8.67
N LEU A 155 -6.64 9.62 7.71
CA LEU A 155 -7.75 10.05 6.85
C LEU A 155 -9.12 9.80 7.50
N LYS A 156 -9.16 8.92 8.50
CA LYS A 156 -10.34 8.65 9.32
C LYS A 156 -10.00 8.87 10.78
N LYS A 157 -10.93 9.47 11.49
CA LYS A 157 -10.79 9.71 12.92
C LYS A 157 -11.28 8.51 13.75
#